data_80e48e94637754043428a05148551c41
#
_entry.id   80e48e94637754043428a05148551c41
#
_cell.length_a   1.000
_cell.length_b   1.000
_cell.length_c   1.000
_cell.angle_alpha   90.00
_cell.angle_beta   90.00
_cell.angle_gamma   90.00
#
_symmetry.space_group_name_H-M   'P 1'
#
loop_
_entity.id
_entity.type
_entity.pdbx_description
1 polymer ?
#
loop_
_entity_poly.entity_id
_entity_poly.type
_entity_poly.pdbx_seq_one_letter_code
_entity_poly.pdbx_strand_id
1 'polypeptide(L)'
;KERILIYGDYDVDGTTAVALVYKFIQQFYSNLDYYIPDRYNEGYGISKKGVDYAAETGVGLIIVLDCGIKAVEEITYAKEKGIDFIICDHHVPDDVLPPAVAILNAKRLDNTYPYTHLSGCGVGFKFMQAFAISNGIEFHHLIPLLDIVAVSIASDIVPIMGENRILA
;
A
#
# COMPACT_ATOMS: atom_id res chain seq x y z
N LYS A 1 -4.41 17.55 12.84
CA LYS A 1 -4.26 16.76 11.61
C LYS A 1 -3.63 15.43 12.00
N GLU A 2 -4.24 14.33 11.63
CA GLU A 2 -3.77 12.97 11.88
C GLU A 2 -2.42 12.71 11.21
N ARG A 3 -1.49 12.01 11.86
CA ARG A 3 -0.23 11.62 11.23
C ARG A 3 -0.44 10.32 10.47
N ILE A 4 -0.03 10.30 9.20
CA ILE A 4 -0.16 9.16 8.31
C ILE A 4 1.23 8.57 8.06
N LEU A 5 1.34 7.24 8.13
CA LEU A 5 2.53 6.49 7.78
C LEU A 5 2.29 5.67 6.51
N ILE A 6 3.12 5.85 5.50
CA ILE A 6 3.14 4.99 4.32
C ILE A 6 4.13 3.86 4.59
N TYR A 7 3.61 2.65 4.68
CA TYR A 7 4.38 1.45 5.00
C TYR A 7 4.42 0.52 3.78
N GLY A 8 5.54 -0.06 3.46
CA GLY A 8 5.64 -1.06 2.38
C GLY A 8 6.73 -2.08 2.65
N ASP A 9 6.72 -3.16 1.87
CA ASP A 9 7.79 -4.14 1.95
C ASP A 9 9.13 -3.59 1.43
N TYR A 10 10.21 -4.31 1.70
CA TYR A 10 11.59 -3.88 1.40
C TYR A 10 12.05 -4.20 -0.03
N ASP A 11 11.29 -4.96 -0.81
CA ASP A 11 11.65 -5.28 -2.19
C ASP A 11 11.34 -4.14 -3.17
N VAL A 12 11.53 -4.36 -4.47
CA VAL A 12 11.33 -3.31 -5.46
C VAL A 12 9.86 -2.94 -5.62
N ASP A 13 8.93 -3.90 -5.53
CA ASP A 13 7.50 -3.61 -5.62
C ASP A 13 7.04 -2.78 -4.41
N GLY A 14 7.36 -3.22 -3.18
CA GLY A 14 7.03 -2.49 -1.96
C GLY A 14 7.64 -1.10 -1.90
N THR A 15 8.94 -0.96 -2.19
CA THR A 15 9.62 0.35 -2.14
C THR A 15 9.12 1.32 -3.20
N THR A 16 8.80 0.85 -4.41
CA THR A 16 8.20 1.67 -5.46
C THR A 16 6.77 2.07 -5.12
N ALA A 17 5.98 1.18 -4.51
CA ALA A 17 4.65 1.49 -4.02
C ALA A 17 4.67 2.59 -2.94
N VAL A 18 5.58 2.50 -1.97
CA VAL A 18 5.79 3.54 -0.94
C VAL A 18 6.16 4.87 -1.59
N ALA A 19 7.13 4.86 -2.50
CA ALA A 19 7.58 6.09 -3.18
C ALA A 19 6.44 6.76 -3.96
N LEU A 20 5.62 5.97 -4.66
CA LEU A 20 4.48 6.45 -5.43
C LEU A 20 3.43 7.11 -4.54
N VAL A 21 2.94 6.38 -3.53
CA VAL A 21 1.86 6.86 -2.67
C VAL A 21 2.32 8.03 -1.82
N TYR A 22 3.52 7.97 -1.26
CA TYR A 22 4.12 9.09 -0.52
C TYR A 22 4.23 10.35 -1.39
N LYS A 23 4.84 10.22 -2.58
CA LYS A 23 5.04 11.33 -3.52
C LYS A 23 3.72 11.95 -4.01
N PHE A 24 2.67 11.15 -4.15
CA PHE A 24 1.35 11.66 -4.51
C PHE A 24 0.71 12.41 -3.33
N ILE A 25 0.61 11.77 -2.15
CA ILE A 25 -0.10 12.36 -1.00
C ILE A 25 0.60 13.61 -0.48
N GLN A 26 1.94 13.67 -0.47
CA GLN A 26 2.68 14.83 0.03
C GLN A 26 2.36 16.15 -0.68
N GLN A 27 1.81 16.11 -1.91
CA GLN A 27 1.38 17.29 -2.64
C GLN A 27 0.19 17.99 -1.96
N PHE A 28 -0.60 17.25 -1.19
CA PHE A 28 -1.87 17.72 -0.60
C PHE A 28 -1.87 17.65 0.93
N TYR A 29 -1.01 16.82 1.51
CA TYR A 29 -0.96 16.54 2.94
C TYR A 29 0.47 16.43 3.47
N SER A 30 0.82 17.24 4.47
CA SER A 30 2.19 17.38 4.95
C SER A 30 2.51 16.57 6.22
N ASN A 31 1.50 16.09 6.97
CA ASN A 31 1.74 15.29 8.19
C ASN A 31 1.87 13.80 7.83
N LEU A 32 2.89 13.51 7.04
CA LEU A 32 3.12 12.25 6.37
C LEU A 32 4.55 11.78 6.60
N ASP A 33 4.72 10.50 6.85
CA ASP A 33 6.01 9.84 6.98
C ASP A 33 5.99 8.50 6.24
N TYR A 34 7.11 7.80 6.15
CA TYR A 34 7.19 6.47 5.55
C TYR A 34 8.02 5.52 6.39
N TYR A 35 7.77 4.22 6.23
CA TYR A 35 8.51 3.15 6.87
C TYR A 35 8.72 1.97 5.92
N ILE A 36 9.93 1.48 5.87
CA ILE A 36 10.31 0.26 5.15
C ILE A 36 11.03 -0.63 6.16
N PRO A 37 10.56 -1.87 6.41
CA PRO A 37 11.15 -2.76 7.41
C PRO A 37 12.56 -3.19 6.99
N ASP A 38 13.42 -3.38 7.98
CA ASP A 38 14.75 -3.94 7.76
C ASP A 38 14.64 -5.43 7.46
N ARG A 39 15.12 -5.85 6.28
CA ARG A 39 15.05 -7.23 5.80
C ARG A 39 15.63 -8.25 6.79
N TYR A 40 16.70 -7.91 7.49
CA TYR A 40 17.42 -8.83 8.35
C TYR A 40 16.91 -8.84 9.79
N ASN A 41 16.42 -7.71 10.29
CA ASN A 41 16.02 -7.53 11.68
C ASN A 41 14.50 -7.64 11.89
N GLU A 42 13.70 -7.45 10.85
CA GLU A 42 12.23 -7.40 10.92
C GLU A 42 11.57 -8.46 10.04
N GLY A 43 12.21 -8.84 8.94
CA GLY A 43 11.68 -9.79 7.98
C GLY A 43 10.71 -9.15 6.99
N TYR A 44 9.92 -9.99 6.33
CA TYR A 44 8.95 -9.60 5.30
C TYR A 44 7.66 -9.07 5.92
N GLY A 45 7.11 -8.01 5.33
CA GLY A 45 5.78 -7.50 5.64
C GLY A 45 5.72 -6.61 6.88
N ILE A 46 4.56 -6.58 7.53
CA ILE A 46 4.34 -5.73 8.71
C ILE A 46 5.04 -6.32 9.92
N SER A 47 5.88 -5.52 10.57
CA SER A 47 6.58 -5.91 11.81
C SER A 47 5.95 -5.24 13.05
N LYS A 48 6.01 -5.92 14.19
CA LYS A 48 5.64 -5.30 15.49
C LYS A 48 6.49 -4.06 15.79
N LYS A 49 7.76 -4.07 15.40
CA LYS A 49 8.66 -2.91 15.53
C LYS A 49 8.18 -1.70 14.71
N GLY A 50 7.69 -1.93 13.48
CA GLY A 50 7.10 -0.88 12.66
C GLY A 50 5.80 -0.32 13.26
N VAL A 51 4.98 -1.18 13.88
CA VAL A 51 3.78 -0.76 14.62
C VAL A 51 4.16 0.05 15.87
N ASP A 52 5.19 -0.38 16.62
CA ASP A 52 5.69 0.35 17.80
C ASP A 52 6.24 1.73 17.40
N TYR A 53 7.02 1.80 16.33
CA TYR A 53 7.48 3.07 15.76
C TYR A 53 6.31 4.01 15.43
N ALA A 54 5.26 3.48 14.79
CA ALA A 54 4.06 4.26 14.47
C ALA A 54 3.38 4.81 15.74
N ALA A 55 3.23 3.96 16.77
CA ALA A 55 2.64 4.37 18.05
C ALA A 55 3.48 5.45 18.76
N GLU A 56 4.80 5.26 18.85
CA GLU A 56 5.72 6.19 19.50
C GLU A 56 5.78 7.56 18.81
N THR A 57 5.56 7.57 17.49
CA THR A 57 5.59 8.81 16.69
C THR A 57 4.20 9.44 16.50
N GLY A 58 3.16 8.89 17.12
CA GLY A 58 1.80 9.47 17.11
C GLY A 58 1.07 9.30 15.78
N VAL A 59 1.37 8.23 15.04
CA VAL A 59 0.66 7.86 13.81
C VAL A 59 -0.73 7.35 14.16
N GLY A 60 -1.77 7.87 13.50
CA GLY A 60 -3.14 7.39 13.64
C GLY A 60 -3.59 6.46 12.51
N LEU A 61 -2.96 6.59 11.33
CA LEU A 61 -3.29 5.79 10.15
C LEU A 61 -2.03 5.28 9.47
N ILE A 62 -1.99 3.97 9.19
CA ILE A 62 -0.98 3.34 8.32
C ILE A 62 -1.63 2.95 7.00
N ILE A 63 -1.07 3.41 5.89
CA ILE A 63 -1.38 2.91 4.55
C ILE A 63 -0.28 1.92 4.19
N VAL A 64 -0.62 0.63 4.20
CA VAL A 64 0.33 -0.44 3.90
C VAL A 64 0.21 -0.88 2.45
N LEU A 65 1.35 -1.09 1.80
CA LEU A 65 1.50 -1.32 0.38
C LEU A 65 2.29 -2.60 0.13
N ASP A 66 1.83 -3.42 -0.81
CA ASP A 66 2.51 -4.64 -1.26
C ASP A 66 2.70 -5.71 -0.17
N CYS A 67 2.02 -5.58 0.93
CA CYS A 67 1.99 -6.55 2.02
C CYS A 67 0.79 -6.30 2.93
N GLY A 68 0.64 -7.13 3.95
CA GLY A 68 -0.34 -6.89 5.01
C GLY A 68 -1.63 -7.69 4.90
N ILE A 69 -1.96 -8.29 3.75
CA ILE A 69 -3.22 -9.06 3.60
C ILE A 69 -3.31 -10.27 4.54
N LYS A 70 -2.18 -10.76 5.05
CA LYS A 70 -2.07 -11.88 5.99
C LYS A 70 -1.69 -11.46 7.41
N ALA A 71 -1.44 -10.18 7.66
CA ALA A 71 -0.91 -9.66 8.92
C ALA A 71 -2.02 -9.44 9.97
N VAL A 72 -2.78 -10.50 10.28
CA VAL A 72 -3.91 -10.43 11.23
C VAL A 72 -3.45 -10.05 12.64
N GLU A 73 -2.35 -10.65 13.12
CA GLU A 73 -1.83 -10.41 14.47
C GLU A 73 -1.28 -9.00 14.63
N GLU A 74 -0.47 -8.54 13.66
CA GLU A 74 0.18 -7.23 13.70
C GLU A 74 -0.84 -6.10 13.61
N ILE A 75 -1.86 -6.24 12.77
CA ILE A 75 -2.92 -5.23 12.63
C ILE A 75 -3.87 -5.25 13.83
N THR A 76 -4.11 -6.41 14.43
CA THR A 76 -4.83 -6.49 15.70
C THR A 76 -4.07 -5.75 16.81
N TYR A 77 -2.76 -6.00 16.91
CA TYR A 77 -1.89 -5.31 17.86
C TYR A 77 -1.86 -3.78 17.64
N ALA A 78 -1.83 -3.34 16.38
CA ALA A 78 -1.88 -1.92 16.04
C ALA A 78 -3.22 -1.29 16.45
N LYS A 79 -4.33 -2.02 16.24
CA LYS A 79 -5.66 -1.58 16.64
C LYS A 79 -5.79 -1.38 18.15
N GLU A 80 -5.15 -2.23 18.97
CA GLU A 80 -5.08 -2.05 20.42
C GLU A 80 -4.36 -0.76 20.83
N LYS A 81 -3.46 -0.27 19.95
CA LYS A 81 -2.75 1.02 20.12
C LYS A 81 -3.50 2.22 19.52
N GLY A 82 -4.69 2.00 18.95
CA GLY A 82 -5.51 3.05 18.33
C GLY A 82 -5.01 3.47 16.94
N ILE A 83 -4.29 2.60 16.23
CA ILE A 83 -3.79 2.84 14.88
C ILE A 83 -4.65 2.10 13.88
N ASP A 84 -5.22 2.82 12.92
CA ASP A 84 -6.00 2.28 11.81
C ASP A 84 -5.10 1.87 10.62
N PHE A 85 -5.59 0.91 9.82
CA PHE A 85 -4.90 0.42 8.62
C PHE A 85 -5.78 0.51 7.37
N ILE A 86 -5.16 0.95 6.26
CA ILE A 86 -5.64 0.71 4.90
C ILE A 86 -4.63 -0.21 4.22
N ILE A 87 -5.09 -1.35 3.70
CA ILE A 87 -4.24 -2.34 3.03
C ILE A 87 -4.41 -2.22 1.52
N CYS A 88 -3.30 -2.07 0.80
CA CYS A 88 -3.21 -2.11 -0.65
C CYS A 88 -2.23 -3.22 -1.03
N ASP A 89 -2.74 -4.43 -1.24
CA ASP A 89 -1.93 -5.63 -1.44
C ASP A 89 -2.45 -6.45 -2.63
N HIS A 90 -1.59 -7.23 -3.24
CA HIS A 90 -1.92 -8.09 -4.38
C HIS A 90 -1.67 -9.59 -4.11
N HIS A 91 -1.17 -9.94 -2.95
CA HIS A 91 -0.97 -11.34 -2.55
C HIS A 91 -2.30 -12.06 -2.33
N VAL A 92 -2.28 -13.39 -2.44
CA VAL A 92 -3.48 -14.20 -2.19
C VAL A 92 -3.83 -14.13 -0.70
N PRO A 93 -5.05 -13.72 -0.34
CA PRO A 93 -5.47 -13.66 1.05
C PRO A 93 -5.63 -15.06 1.65
N ASP A 94 -5.53 -15.14 2.96
CA ASP A 94 -5.94 -16.31 3.75
C ASP A 94 -7.45 -16.25 4.05
N ASP A 95 -7.99 -17.29 4.69
CA ASP A 95 -9.42 -17.38 5.03
C ASP A 95 -9.87 -16.26 5.98
N VAL A 96 -8.96 -15.77 6.82
CA VAL A 96 -9.21 -14.67 7.77
C VAL A 96 -8.50 -13.42 7.30
N LEU A 97 -9.27 -12.36 7.08
CA LEU A 97 -8.73 -11.05 6.72
C LEU A 97 -8.34 -10.25 7.97
N PRO A 98 -7.27 -9.44 7.89
CA PRO A 98 -6.88 -8.56 9.00
C PRO A 98 -7.95 -7.50 9.28
N PRO A 99 -8.08 -7.04 10.56
CA PRO A 99 -9.10 -6.09 10.98
C PRO A 99 -8.78 -4.63 10.60
N ALA A 100 -8.43 -4.41 9.33
CA ALA A 100 -8.16 -3.09 8.75
C ALA A 100 -9.47 -2.33 8.44
N VAL A 101 -9.43 -1.00 8.39
CA VAL A 101 -10.59 -0.18 8.04
C VAL A 101 -10.95 -0.27 6.56
N ALA A 102 -9.96 -0.56 5.70
CA ALA A 102 -10.17 -0.85 4.28
C ALA A 102 -9.10 -1.79 3.74
N ILE A 103 -9.50 -2.65 2.79
CA ILE A 103 -8.59 -3.60 2.13
C ILE A 103 -8.85 -3.55 0.62
N LEU A 104 -7.86 -3.08 -0.11
CA LEU A 104 -7.81 -3.10 -1.58
C LEU A 104 -6.95 -4.29 -2.01
N ASN A 105 -7.61 -5.34 -2.50
CA ASN A 105 -6.94 -6.52 -3.02
C ASN A 105 -7.86 -7.22 -4.02
N ALA A 106 -7.43 -7.31 -5.27
CA ALA A 106 -8.23 -7.86 -6.36
C ALA A 106 -8.37 -9.40 -6.32
N LYS A 107 -7.63 -10.08 -5.44
CA LYS A 107 -7.70 -11.55 -5.28
C LYS A 107 -8.61 -11.99 -4.12
N ARG A 108 -9.27 -11.06 -3.42
CA ARG A 108 -10.30 -11.40 -2.42
C ARG A 108 -11.50 -12.04 -3.09
N LEU A 109 -12.13 -13.00 -2.41
CA LEU A 109 -13.30 -13.73 -2.94
C LEU A 109 -14.53 -12.83 -3.14
N ASP A 110 -14.67 -11.76 -2.36
CA ASP A 110 -15.76 -10.79 -2.43
C ASP A 110 -15.46 -9.60 -3.35
N ASN A 111 -14.32 -9.65 -4.06
CA ASN A 111 -13.89 -8.57 -4.94
C ASN A 111 -14.59 -8.66 -6.31
N THR A 112 -14.94 -7.50 -6.87
CA THR A 112 -15.53 -7.36 -8.21
C THR A 112 -14.62 -6.65 -9.21
N TYR A 113 -13.39 -6.33 -8.82
CA TYR A 113 -12.44 -5.67 -9.69
C TYR A 113 -12.02 -6.61 -10.83
N PRO A 114 -12.07 -6.18 -12.11
CA PRO A 114 -11.99 -7.10 -13.26
C PRO A 114 -10.58 -7.63 -13.54
N TYR A 115 -9.53 -7.06 -12.93
CA TYR A 115 -8.14 -7.42 -13.19
C TYR A 115 -7.39 -7.77 -11.90
N THR A 116 -6.96 -9.02 -11.76
CA THR A 116 -6.39 -9.58 -10.51
C THR A 116 -4.87 -9.63 -10.47
N HIS A 117 -4.19 -9.18 -11.54
CA HIS A 117 -2.74 -9.32 -11.70
C HIS A 117 -1.96 -8.00 -11.58
N LEU A 118 -2.52 -7.00 -10.92
CA LEU A 118 -1.76 -5.79 -10.58
C LEU A 118 -0.59 -6.15 -9.68
N SER A 119 0.53 -5.45 -9.82
CA SER A 119 1.61 -5.45 -8.81
C SER A 119 1.18 -4.68 -7.55
N GLY A 120 1.89 -4.80 -6.44
CA GLY A 120 1.59 -4.05 -5.23
C GLY A 120 1.61 -2.53 -5.44
N CYS A 121 2.60 -2.02 -6.20
CA CYS A 121 2.63 -0.62 -6.63
C CYS A 121 1.45 -0.27 -7.56
N GLY A 122 1.04 -1.19 -8.43
CA GLY A 122 -0.15 -1.05 -9.28
C GLY A 122 -1.43 -0.88 -8.45
N VAL A 123 -1.60 -1.64 -7.37
CA VAL A 123 -2.72 -1.48 -6.42
C VAL A 123 -2.64 -0.11 -5.73
N GLY A 124 -1.45 0.30 -5.27
CA GLY A 124 -1.22 1.63 -4.71
C GLY A 124 -1.57 2.76 -5.68
N PHE A 125 -1.20 2.61 -6.96
CA PHE A 125 -1.58 3.56 -8.02
C PHE A 125 -3.10 3.64 -8.19
N LYS A 126 -3.81 2.51 -8.21
CA LYS A 126 -5.29 2.48 -8.32
C LYS A 126 -5.95 3.12 -7.10
N PHE A 127 -5.38 2.94 -5.91
CA PHE A 127 -5.85 3.65 -4.72
C PHE A 127 -5.69 5.16 -4.86
N MET A 128 -4.54 5.66 -5.32
CA MET A 128 -4.32 7.08 -5.56
C MET A 128 -5.23 7.62 -6.68
N GLN A 129 -5.48 6.83 -7.72
CA GLN A 129 -6.43 7.20 -8.78
C GLN A 129 -7.85 7.36 -8.24
N ALA A 130 -8.32 6.42 -7.42
CA ALA A 130 -9.64 6.51 -6.79
C ALA A 130 -9.73 7.72 -5.84
N PHE A 131 -8.69 7.96 -5.06
CA PHE A 131 -8.60 9.14 -4.19
C PHE A 131 -8.63 10.44 -4.99
N ALA A 132 -7.89 10.53 -6.09
CA ALA A 132 -7.88 11.70 -6.97
C ALA A 132 -9.28 11.99 -7.54
N ILE A 133 -9.95 10.96 -8.08
CA ILE A 133 -11.32 11.08 -8.62
C ILE A 133 -12.29 11.60 -7.54
N SER A 134 -12.25 11.01 -6.35
CA SER A 134 -13.14 11.36 -5.24
C SER A 134 -12.92 12.77 -4.69
N ASN A 135 -11.73 13.35 -4.90
CA ASN A 135 -11.37 14.68 -4.41
C ASN A 135 -11.24 15.73 -5.53
N GLY A 136 -11.62 15.41 -6.76
CA GLY A 136 -11.54 16.34 -7.89
C GLY A 136 -10.11 16.72 -8.28
N ILE A 137 -9.13 15.84 -7.99
CA ILE A 137 -7.72 16.03 -8.37
C ILE A 137 -7.55 15.51 -9.79
N GLU A 138 -6.96 16.33 -10.64
CA GLU A 138 -6.78 16.01 -12.05
C GLU A 138 -5.75 14.88 -12.26
N PHE A 139 -6.00 14.03 -13.25
CA PHE A 139 -5.17 12.85 -13.56
C PHE A 139 -3.71 13.19 -13.88
N HIS A 140 -3.42 14.40 -14.34
CA HIS A 140 -2.05 14.82 -14.65
C HIS A 140 -1.09 14.73 -13.45
N HIS A 141 -1.59 14.77 -12.20
CA HIS A 141 -0.78 14.56 -11.00
C HIS A 141 -0.30 13.11 -10.83
N LEU A 142 -0.96 12.16 -11.50
CA LEU A 142 -0.61 10.73 -11.46
C LEU A 142 0.31 10.32 -12.63
N ILE A 143 0.26 11.01 -13.77
CA ILE A 143 1.05 10.67 -14.97
C ILE A 143 2.54 10.54 -14.67
N PRO A 144 3.20 11.48 -13.92
CA PRO A 144 4.63 11.37 -13.62
C PRO A 144 5.02 10.18 -12.73
N LEU A 145 4.05 9.42 -12.22
CA LEU A 145 4.28 8.28 -11.35
C LEU A 145 4.16 6.94 -12.08
N LEU A 146 3.78 6.96 -13.37
CA LEU A 146 3.62 5.74 -14.17
C LEU A 146 4.96 5.04 -14.44
N ASP A 147 6.06 5.75 -14.52
CA ASP A 147 7.40 5.18 -14.62
C ASP A 147 7.74 4.26 -13.43
N ILE A 148 7.33 4.66 -12.22
CA ILE A 148 7.51 3.86 -11.01
C ILE A 148 6.65 2.60 -11.07
N VAL A 149 5.41 2.70 -11.57
CA VAL A 149 4.53 1.54 -11.77
C VAL A 149 5.12 0.56 -12.78
N ALA A 150 5.69 1.07 -13.90
CA ALA A 150 6.33 0.24 -14.90
C ALA A 150 7.53 -0.54 -14.34
N VAL A 151 8.35 0.09 -13.49
CA VAL A 151 9.46 -0.58 -12.79
C VAL A 151 8.94 -1.70 -11.88
N SER A 152 7.89 -1.44 -11.11
CA SER A 152 7.24 -2.42 -10.24
C SER A 152 6.73 -3.64 -11.05
N ILE A 153 5.96 -3.40 -12.11
CA ILE A 153 5.43 -4.46 -12.99
C ILE A 153 6.55 -5.36 -13.50
N ALA A 154 7.68 -4.78 -13.89
CA ALA A 154 8.82 -5.53 -14.42
C ALA A 154 9.57 -6.32 -13.33
N SER A 155 9.72 -5.75 -12.13
CA SER A 155 10.48 -6.37 -11.03
C SER A 155 9.71 -7.49 -10.33
N ASP A 156 8.39 -7.34 -10.18
CA ASP A 156 7.51 -8.35 -9.57
C ASP A 156 7.10 -9.46 -10.57
N ILE A 157 7.50 -9.31 -11.86
CA ILE A 157 7.24 -10.30 -12.93
C ILE A 157 5.75 -10.62 -13.09
N VAL A 158 4.86 -9.66 -12.79
CA VAL A 158 3.44 -9.82 -13.05
C VAL A 158 3.14 -9.83 -14.55
N PRO A 159 2.06 -10.50 -15.01
CA PRO A 159 1.74 -10.59 -16.45
C PRO A 159 1.57 -9.21 -17.09
N ILE A 160 2.33 -8.93 -18.15
CA ILE A 160 2.19 -7.70 -18.96
C ILE A 160 1.01 -7.85 -19.93
N MET A 161 -0.18 -7.93 -19.36
CA MET A 161 -1.46 -8.02 -20.06
C MET A 161 -2.48 -7.09 -19.37
N GLY A 162 -3.63 -6.88 -20.00
CA GLY A 162 -4.72 -6.08 -19.42
C GLY A 162 -4.24 -4.71 -18.95
N GLU A 163 -4.54 -4.36 -17.69
CA GLU A 163 -4.15 -3.07 -17.12
C GLU A 163 -2.63 -2.89 -16.99
N ASN A 164 -1.89 -3.93 -16.63
CA ASN A 164 -0.43 -3.83 -16.53
C ASN A 164 0.23 -3.38 -17.85
N ARG A 165 -0.30 -3.83 -19.01
CA ARG A 165 0.18 -3.39 -20.31
C ARG A 165 -0.13 -1.91 -20.59
N ILE A 166 -1.19 -1.39 -20.03
CA ILE A 166 -1.58 0.03 -20.22
C ILE A 166 -0.76 0.93 -19.29
N LEU A 167 -0.41 0.42 -18.09
CA LEU A 167 0.33 1.16 -17.08
C LEU A 167 1.85 1.15 -17.32
N ALA A 168 2.38 0.14 -18.05
CA ALA A 168 3.77 0.02 -18.43
C ALA A 168 4.02 0.56 -19.85
#